data_7299cbc72eaf13d557511840550be4d7
#
_entry.id   7299cbc72eaf13d557511840550be4d7
#
_cell.length_a   1.000
_cell.length_b   1.000
_cell.length_c   1.000
_cell.angle_alpha   90.00
_cell.angle_beta   90.00
_cell.angle_gamma   90.00
#
_symmetry.space_group_name_H-M   'P 1'
#
loop_
_entity.id
_entity.type
_entity.pdbx_description
1 polymer ?
#
loop_
_entity_poly.entity_id
_entity_poly.type
_entity_poly.pdbx_seq_one_letter_code
_entity_poly.pdbx_strand_id
1 'polypeptide(L)'
;MELVHLFVVLGDAASSGLGLSMGQIYAILGAATAVALAGLGSVFGVAIAGESASGVVTEDPDKFGQVLLLQALPGTQGIYGLLIGFIIMNKLNIFGGMTEVSQGTGLLIFI
;
A
#
# COMPACT_ATOMS: atom_id res chain seq x y z
N MET A 1 15.89 5.26 13.48
CA MET A 1 15.87 6.69 13.80
C MET A 1 16.14 7.58 12.58
N GLU A 2 17.12 7.28 11.77
CA GLU A 2 17.39 8.10 10.57
C GLU A 2 16.26 8.10 9.54
N LEU A 3 15.57 6.96 9.34
CA LEU A 3 14.41 6.89 8.46
C LEU A 3 13.27 7.78 8.93
N VAL A 4 12.99 7.79 10.23
CA VAL A 4 11.96 8.67 10.82
C VAL A 4 12.34 10.13 10.65
N HIS A 5 13.61 10.46 10.87
CA HIS A 5 14.11 11.83 10.67
C HIS A 5 14.01 12.27 9.20
N LEU A 6 14.35 11.37 8.28
CA LEU A 6 14.20 11.61 6.84
C LEU A 6 12.74 11.87 6.46
N PHE A 7 11.80 11.06 6.97
CA PHE A 7 10.37 11.27 6.72
C PHE A 7 9.86 12.58 7.28
N VAL A 8 10.32 12.98 8.48
CA VAL A 8 9.95 14.27 9.08
C VAL A 8 10.48 15.43 8.24
N VAL A 9 11.73 15.39 7.79
CA VAL A 9 12.33 16.42 6.95
C VAL A 9 11.65 16.52 5.59
N LEU A 10 11.35 15.38 4.97
CA LEU A 10 10.59 15.35 3.71
C LEU A 10 9.18 15.89 3.89
N GLY A 11 8.53 15.57 5.00
CA GLY A 11 7.22 16.09 5.34
C GLY A 11 7.23 17.60 5.52
N ASP A 12 8.22 18.16 6.22
CA ASP A 12 8.37 19.60 6.40
C ASP A 12 8.63 20.31 5.07
N ALA A 13 9.48 19.76 4.22
CA ALA A 13 9.77 20.30 2.90
C ALA A 13 8.50 20.27 2.00
N ALA A 14 7.75 19.19 2.02
CA ALA A 14 6.51 19.05 1.27
C ALA A 14 5.41 19.98 1.79
N SER A 15 5.27 20.17 3.12
CA SER A 15 4.27 21.07 3.70
C SER A 15 4.51 22.52 3.30
N SER A 16 5.76 22.97 3.28
CA SER A 16 6.09 24.32 2.85
C SER A 16 5.89 24.56 1.37
N GLY A 17 6.08 23.53 0.53
CA GLY A 17 5.94 23.63 -0.93
C GLY A 17 4.51 23.47 -1.44
N LEU A 18 3.68 22.63 -0.77
CA LEU A 18 2.35 22.25 -1.23
C LEU A 18 1.21 22.91 -0.46
N GLY A 19 1.49 23.66 0.60
CA GLY A 19 0.47 24.27 1.46
C GLY A 19 -0.35 23.26 2.24
N LEU A 20 0.18 22.05 2.46
CA LEU A 20 -0.48 20.98 3.20
C LEU A 20 -0.09 21.04 4.68
N SER A 21 -1.02 20.66 5.57
CA SER A 21 -0.69 20.48 6.98
C SER A 21 0.20 19.24 7.19
N MET A 22 1.02 19.24 8.25
CA MET A 22 1.84 18.07 8.59
C MET A 22 1.01 16.81 8.79
N GLY A 23 -0.17 16.92 9.38
CA GLY A 23 -1.08 15.79 9.53
C GLY A 23 -1.54 15.20 8.20
N GLN A 24 -1.84 16.03 7.22
CA GLN A 24 -2.22 15.60 5.87
C GLN A 24 -1.07 14.87 5.17
N ILE A 25 0.15 15.35 5.33
CA ILE A 25 1.34 14.73 4.74
C ILE A 25 1.60 13.35 5.35
N TYR A 26 1.53 13.22 6.67
CA TYR A 26 1.67 11.92 7.32
C TYR A 26 0.59 10.92 6.88
N ALA A 27 -0.63 11.38 6.73
CA ALA A 27 -1.73 10.55 6.24
C ALA A 27 -1.52 10.10 4.78
N ILE A 28 -1.04 10.98 3.91
CA ILE A 28 -0.71 10.65 2.51
C ILE A 28 0.45 9.66 2.45
N LEU A 29 1.50 9.86 3.26
CA LEU A 29 2.62 8.93 3.36
C LEU A 29 2.15 7.56 3.88
N GLY A 30 1.24 7.53 4.85
CA GLY A 30 0.63 6.30 5.34
C GLY A 30 -0.13 5.56 4.25
N ALA A 31 -0.96 6.25 3.49
CA ALA A 31 -1.68 5.68 2.36
C ALA A 31 -0.72 5.13 1.29
N ALA A 32 0.32 5.89 0.94
CA ALA A 32 1.31 5.49 -0.05
C ALA A 32 2.11 4.26 0.38
N THR A 33 2.54 4.21 1.65
CA THR A 33 3.28 3.06 2.19
C THR A 33 2.38 1.82 2.29
N ALA A 34 1.13 1.96 2.67
CA ALA A 34 0.18 0.84 2.71
C ALA A 34 0.02 0.19 1.33
N VAL A 35 -0.18 1.00 0.30
CA VAL A 35 -0.29 0.50 -1.09
C VAL A 35 1.02 -0.10 -1.57
N ALA A 36 2.15 0.58 -1.34
CA ALA A 36 3.45 0.13 -1.82
C ALA A 36 3.89 -1.20 -1.19
N LEU A 37 3.82 -1.31 0.15
CA LEU A 37 4.25 -2.52 0.85
C LEU A 37 3.34 -3.71 0.56
N ALA A 38 2.01 -3.49 0.55
CA ALA A 38 1.07 -4.54 0.19
C ALA A 38 1.25 -5.00 -1.27
N GLY A 39 1.46 -4.04 -2.18
CA GLY A 39 1.72 -4.33 -3.59
C GLY A 39 3.01 -5.12 -3.80
N LEU A 40 4.12 -4.71 -3.18
CA LEU A 40 5.39 -5.43 -3.25
C LEU A 40 5.25 -6.86 -2.72
N GLY A 41 4.64 -7.04 -1.54
CA GLY A 41 4.42 -8.38 -0.98
C GLY A 41 3.56 -9.26 -1.89
N SER A 42 2.53 -8.68 -2.50
CA SER A 42 1.67 -9.38 -3.45
C SER A 42 2.43 -9.82 -4.70
N VAL A 43 3.24 -8.93 -5.29
CA VAL A 43 4.02 -9.24 -6.50
C VAL A 43 4.99 -10.40 -6.26
N PHE A 44 5.75 -10.36 -5.16
CA PHE A 44 6.66 -11.45 -4.82
C PHE A 44 5.91 -12.75 -4.53
N GLY A 45 4.81 -12.68 -3.80
CA GLY A 45 3.99 -13.86 -3.52
C GLY A 45 3.42 -14.51 -4.78
N VAL A 46 2.87 -13.71 -5.68
CA VAL A 46 2.33 -14.20 -6.97
C VAL A 46 3.43 -14.77 -7.86
N ALA A 47 4.61 -14.13 -7.90
CA ALA A 47 5.74 -14.61 -8.69
C ALA A 47 6.21 -15.99 -8.22
N ILE A 48 6.47 -16.16 -6.92
CA ILE A 48 6.92 -17.43 -6.33
C ILE A 48 5.87 -18.53 -6.52
N ALA A 49 4.59 -18.21 -6.27
CA ALA A 49 3.49 -19.14 -6.49
C ALA A 49 3.38 -19.54 -7.97
N GLY A 50 3.58 -18.59 -8.89
CA GLY A 50 3.53 -18.83 -10.33
C GLY A 50 4.64 -19.74 -10.84
N GLU A 51 5.85 -19.58 -10.33
CA GLU A 51 6.97 -20.48 -10.66
C GLU A 51 6.65 -21.93 -10.25
N SER A 52 6.17 -22.11 -9.02
CA SER A 52 5.77 -23.43 -8.52
C SER A 52 4.57 -23.99 -9.29
N ALA A 53 3.63 -23.13 -9.65
CA ALA A 53 2.42 -23.46 -10.40
C ALA A 53 2.76 -24.00 -11.79
N SER A 54 3.72 -23.38 -12.47
CA SER A 54 4.13 -23.81 -13.81
C SER A 54 4.73 -25.23 -13.82
N GLY A 55 5.48 -25.59 -12.78
CA GLY A 55 6.01 -26.94 -12.60
C GLY A 55 4.91 -27.99 -12.46
N VAL A 56 3.90 -27.72 -11.62
CA VAL A 56 2.78 -28.64 -11.38
C VAL A 56 1.93 -28.84 -12.64
N VAL A 57 1.64 -27.77 -13.37
CA VAL A 57 0.82 -27.83 -14.58
C VAL A 57 1.52 -28.57 -15.73
N THR A 58 2.85 -28.51 -15.79
CA THR A 58 3.61 -29.28 -16.77
C THR A 58 3.55 -30.78 -16.51
N GLU A 59 3.51 -31.20 -15.25
CA GLU A 59 3.40 -32.62 -14.88
C GLU A 59 1.97 -33.14 -14.95
N ASP A 60 1.02 -32.33 -14.50
CA ASP A 60 -0.40 -32.69 -14.41
C ASP A 60 -1.28 -31.50 -14.84
N PRO A 61 -1.62 -31.40 -16.15
CA PRO A 61 -2.46 -30.30 -16.67
C PRO A 61 -3.87 -30.23 -16.06
N ASP A 62 -4.39 -31.35 -15.54
CA ASP A 62 -5.75 -31.37 -14.94
C ASP A 62 -5.83 -30.56 -13.64
N LYS A 63 -4.69 -30.25 -13.02
CA LYS A 63 -4.60 -29.43 -11.81
C LYS A 63 -4.56 -27.93 -12.06
N PHE A 64 -4.63 -27.48 -13.30
CA PHE A 64 -4.56 -26.06 -13.66
C PHE A 64 -5.50 -25.18 -12.84
N GLY A 65 -6.77 -25.58 -12.68
CA GLY A 65 -7.74 -24.79 -11.93
C GLY A 65 -7.41 -24.63 -10.43
N GLN A 66 -6.91 -25.69 -9.80
CA GLN A 66 -6.51 -25.64 -8.39
C GLN A 66 -5.29 -24.75 -8.18
N VAL A 67 -4.32 -24.88 -9.05
CA VAL A 67 -3.07 -24.12 -9.00
C VAL A 67 -3.31 -22.64 -9.27
N LEU A 68 -4.22 -22.32 -10.19
CA LEU A 68 -4.63 -20.95 -10.47
C LEU A 68 -5.26 -20.27 -9.24
N LEU A 69 -6.12 -20.99 -8.52
CA LEU A 69 -6.69 -20.48 -7.26
C LEU A 69 -5.62 -20.20 -6.21
N LEU A 70 -4.68 -21.13 -6.04
CA LEU A 70 -3.58 -20.95 -5.08
C LEU A 70 -2.66 -19.78 -5.44
N GLN A 71 -2.41 -19.57 -6.73
CA GLN A 71 -1.64 -18.42 -7.21
C GLN A 71 -2.36 -17.09 -7.02
N ALA A 72 -3.68 -17.08 -7.07
CA ALA A 72 -4.47 -15.88 -6.87
C ALA A 72 -4.49 -15.38 -5.41
N LEU A 73 -4.26 -16.25 -4.43
CA LEU A 73 -4.30 -15.90 -3.00
C LEU A 73 -3.33 -14.76 -2.64
N PRO A 74 -2.04 -14.80 -3.01
CA PRO A 74 -1.14 -13.68 -2.71
C PRO A 74 -1.55 -12.37 -3.39
N GLY A 75 -2.27 -12.45 -4.51
CA GLY A 75 -2.79 -11.27 -5.22
C GLY A 75 -3.80 -10.47 -4.41
N THR A 76 -4.59 -11.13 -3.56
CA THR A 76 -5.59 -10.46 -2.72
C THR A 76 -4.99 -9.51 -1.70
N GLN A 77 -3.77 -9.77 -1.23
CA GLN A 77 -3.06 -8.89 -0.31
C GLN A 77 -2.81 -7.50 -0.93
N GLY A 78 -2.44 -7.45 -2.21
CA GLY A 78 -2.29 -6.19 -2.93
C GLY A 78 -3.58 -5.38 -2.99
N ILE A 79 -4.70 -6.06 -3.19
CA ILE A 79 -6.04 -5.44 -3.21
C ILE A 79 -6.39 -4.84 -1.84
N TYR A 80 -6.09 -5.52 -0.74
CA TYR A 80 -6.33 -4.99 0.61
C TYR A 80 -5.52 -3.72 0.88
N GLY A 81 -4.25 -3.67 0.50
CA GLY A 81 -3.44 -2.47 0.63
C GLY A 81 -3.96 -1.31 -0.21
N LEU A 82 -4.39 -1.59 -1.43
CA LEU A 82 -5.01 -0.60 -2.31
C LEU A 82 -6.31 -0.05 -1.69
N LEU A 83 -7.15 -0.92 -1.15
CA LEU A 83 -8.41 -0.53 -0.51
C LEU A 83 -8.16 0.38 0.70
N ILE A 84 -7.21 0.03 1.56
CA ILE A 84 -6.83 0.84 2.73
C ILE A 84 -6.31 2.21 2.27
N GLY A 85 -5.42 2.25 1.28
CA GLY A 85 -4.93 3.50 0.72
C GLY A 85 -6.06 4.38 0.19
N PHE A 86 -7.00 3.80 -0.52
CA PHE A 86 -8.17 4.49 -1.05
C PHE A 86 -9.09 5.04 0.05
N ILE A 87 -9.32 4.26 1.13
CA ILE A 87 -10.11 4.71 2.28
C ILE A 87 -9.44 5.89 2.97
N ILE A 88 -8.11 5.85 3.17
CA ILE A 88 -7.36 6.96 3.76
C ILE A 88 -7.49 8.21 2.89
N MET A 89 -7.29 8.08 1.58
CA MET A 89 -7.42 9.20 0.64
C MET A 89 -8.83 9.78 0.62
N ASN A 90 -9.85 8.95 0.72
CA ASN A 90 -11.25 9.38 0.80
C ASN A 90 -11.54 10.11 2.11
N LYS A 91 -11.01 9.62 3.23
CA LYS A 91 -11.14 10.29 4.54
C LYS A 91 -10.45 11.65 4.58
N LEU A 92 -9.36 11.82 3.85
CA LEU A 92 -8.70 13.12 3.69
C LEU A 92 -9.43 14.06 2.74
N ASN A 93 -10.50 13.58 2.09
CA ASN A 93 -11.29 14.32 1.13
C ASN A 93 -10.44 14.97 0.02
N ILE A 94 -9.44 14.23 -0.47
CA ILE A 94 -8.50 14.72 -1.49
C ILE A 94 -9.22 15.11 -2.78
N PHE A 95 -10.33 14.45 -3.09
CA PHE A 95 -11.13 14.71 -4.29
C PHE A 95 -12.15 15.86 -4.13
N GLY A 96 -12.44 16.29 -2.91
CA GLY A 96 -13.46 17.32 -2.63
C GLY A 96 -12.96 18.54 -1.86
N GLY A 97 -11.68 18.67 -1.63
CA GLY A 97 -11.06 19.66 -0.77
C GLY A 97 -10.53 19.03 0.52
N MET A 98 -9.25 19.19 0.78
CA MET A 98 -8.59 18.51 1.90
C MET A 98 -9.16 18.94 3.25
N THR A 99 -9.58 17.97 4.04
CA THR A 99 -9.93 18.21 5.45
C THR A 99 -8.67 18.40 6.29
N GLU A 100 -8.74 19.31 7.26
CA GLU A 100 -7.65 19.50 8.20
C GLU A 100 -7.47 18.26 9.09
N VAL A 101 -6.27 17.70 9.08
CA VAL A 101 -5.90 16.54 9.89
C VAL A 101 -4.85 16.98 10.88
N SER A 102 -5.09 16.74 12.18
CA SER A 102 -4.09 17.04 13.21
C SER A 102 -2.84 16.16 13.02
N GLN A 103 -1.68 16.66 13.42
CA GLN A 103 -0.42 15.91 13.32
C GLN A 103 -0.50 14.54 14.00
N GLY A 104 -1.15 14.48 15.17
CA GLY A 104 -1.34 13.22 15.90
C GLY A 104 -2.18 12.21 15.13
N THR A 105 -3.29 12.64 14.52
CA THR A 105 -4.14 11.77 13.72
C THR A 105 -3.44 11.31 12.44
N GLY A 106 -2.71 12.20 11.78
CA GLY A 106 -1.91 11.84 10.61
C GLY A 106 -0.85 10.81 10.92
N LEU A 107 -0.17 10.95 12.05
CA LEU A 107 0.84 9.99 12.50
C LEU A 107 0.22 8.62 12.84
N LEU A 108 -0.96 8.59 13.44
CA LEU A 108 -1.68 7.34 13.71
C LEU A 108 -2.08 6.62 12.43
N ILE A 109 -2.44 7.33 11.38
CA ILE A 109 -2.74 6.74 10.08
C ILE A 109 -1.48 6.16 9.43
N PHE A 110 -0.33 6.81 9.65
CA PHE A 110 0.94 6.35 9.10
C PHE A 110 1.48 5.09 9.79
N ILE A 111 1.27 4.94 11.09
CA ILE A 111 1.70 3.77 11.86
C ILE A 111 0.77 2.57 11.64
#